data_8f3535db2b5ce117eee9a116f2fb4fcd
#
_entry.id   8f3535db2b5ce117eee9a116f2fb4fcd
#
_cell.length_a   1.000
_cell.length_b   1.000
_cell.length_c   1.000
_cell.angle_alpha   90.00
_cell.angle_beta   90.00
_cell.angle_gamma   90.00
#
_symmetry.space_group_name_H-M   'P 1'
#
loop_
_entity.id
_entity.type
_entity.pdbx_description
1 polymer ?
#
loop_
_entity_poly.entity_id
_entity_poly.type
_entity_poly.pdbx_seq_one_letter_code
_entity_poly.pdbx_strand_id
1 'polypeptide(L)'
;MSVQVINKGDKPEWAVVPYKIYLELVEKAEMLQDVQDYDNAKTALERGDDELVPSEVVYAILDGENPIKVWREYRRMSQPETAEKAGISVPYLSQLETNKRKGSLDVLSAIAGVLRVSLENIVSSPS
;
A
#
# COMPACT_ATOMS: atom_id res chain seq x y z
N MET A 1 -41.77 -10.78 3.33
CA MET A 1 -40.52 -11.03 4.06
C MET A 1 -40.84 -11.17 5.56
N SER A 2 -40.58 -12.31 6.11
CA SER A 2 -40.88 -12.52 7.53
C SER A 2 -39.62 -12.42 8.35
N VAL A 3 -39.50 -11.31 9.05
CA VAL A 3 -38.44 -11.06 10.02
C VAL A 3 -39.06 -11.17 11.39
N GLN A 4 -38.46 -12.00 12.24
CA GLN A 4 -38.92 -12.15 13.63
C GLN A 4 -37.95 -11.39 14.54
N VAL A 5 -38.51 -10.63 15.47
CA VAL A 5 -37.75 -9.88 16.45
C VAL A 5 -37.97 -10.50 17.82
N ILE A 6 -36.87 -10.78 18.51
CA ILE A 6 -36.92 -11.32 19.88
C ILE A 6 -36.58 -10.18 20.82
N ASN A 7 -37.53 -9.85 21.69
CA ASN A 7 -37.38 -8.76 22.65
C ASN A 7 -36.92 -9.27 24.02
N LYS A 8 -36.13 -8.43 24.69
CA LYS A 8 -35.80 -8.62 26.10
C LYS A 8 -36.42 -7.44 26.84
N GLY A 9 -37.52 -7.70 27.56
CA GLY A 9 -38.35 -6.63 28.10
C GLY A 9 -39.03 -5.88 26.97
N ASP A 10 -38.95 -4.54 26.95
CA ASP A 10 -39.54 -3.69 25.92
C ASP A 10 -38.56 -3.37 24.76
N LYS A 11 -37.33 -3.93 24.78
CA LYS A 11 -36.31 -3.63 23.78
C LYS A 11 -36.03 -4.84 22.90
N PRO A 12 -35.96 -4.65 21.57
CA PRO A 12 -35.51 -5.71 20.67
C PRO A 12 -34.06 -6.08 20.97
N GLU A 13 -33.79 -7.38 21.10
CA GLU A 13 -32.43 -7.88 21.37
C GLU A 13 -31.91 -8.74 20.22
N TRP A 14 -32.81 -9.51 19.59
CA TRP A 14 -32.42 -10.42 18.52
C TRP A 14 -33.40 -10.28 17.35
N ALA A 15 -32.89 -10.46 16.15
CA ALA A 15 -33.70 -10.56 14.95
C ALA A 15 -33.44 -11.90 14.27
N VAL A 16 -34.49 -12.58 13.86
CA VAL A 16 -34.40 -13.84 13.10
C VAL A 16 -34.85 -13.52 11.67
N VAL A 17 -33.98 -13.76 10.71
CA VAL A 17 -34.24 -13.49 9.29
C VAL A 17 -34.01 -14.77 8.48
N PRO A 18 -34.69 -14.92 7.32
CA PRO A 18 -34.35 -16.03 6.42
C PRO A 18 -32.88 -16.01 6.06
N TYR A 19 -32.25 -17.19 5.98
CA TYR A 19 -30.82 -17.32 5.74
C TYR A 19 -30.36 -16.58 4.47
N LYS A 20 -31.17 -16.65 3.42
CA LYS A 20 -30.90 -15.94 2.17
C LYS A 20 -30.80 -14.42 2.39
N ILE A 21 -31.70 -13.86 3.18
CA ILE A 21 -31.69 -12.44 3.51
C ILE A 21 -30.46 -12.08 4.33
N TYR A 22 -30.08 -12.93 5.28
CA TYR A 22 -28.88 -12.74 6.08
C TYR A 22 -27.63 -12.64 5.18
N LEU A 23 -27.50 -13.55 4.22
CA LEU A 23 -26.36 -13.53 3.28
C LEU A 23 -26.32 -12.26 2.45
N GLU A 24 -27.48 -11.80 1.96
CA GLU A 24 -27.58 -10.55 1.21
C GLU A 24 -27.15 -9.34 2.03
N LEU A 25 -27.54 -9.30 3.31
CA LEU A 25 -27.18 -8.21 4.21
C LEU A 25 -25.69 -8.19 4.53
N VAL A 26 -25.08 -9.37 4.74
CA VAL A 26 -23.64 -9.48 4.98
C VAL A 26 -22.86 -8.99 3.76
N GLU A 27 -23.26 -9.40 2.56
CA GLU A 27 -22.63 -8.98 1.32
C GLU A 27 -22.69 -7.46 1.14
N LYS A 28 -23.84 -6.85 1.40
CA LYS A 28 -24.01 -5.40 1.34
C LYS A 28 -23.15 -4.66 2.37
N ALA A 29 -23.01 -5.22 3.56
CA ALA A 29 -22.19 -4.64 4.61
C ALA A 29 -20.71 -4.66 4.21
N GLU A 30 -20.23 -5.73 3.59
CA GLU A 30 -18.87 -5.84 3.08
C GLU A 30 -18.61 -4.81 1.98
N MET A 31 -19.53 -4.63 1.05
CA MET A 31 -19.43 -3.62 0.00
C MET A 31 -19.35 -2.21 0.56
N LEU A 32 -20.14 -1.91 1.60
CA LEU A 32 -20.12 -0.61 2.25
C LEU A 32 -18.78 -0.35 2.92
N GLN A 33 -18.18 -1.36 3.55
CA GLN A 33 -16.87 -1.23 4.17
C GLN A 33 -15.79 -0.94 3.12
N ASP A 34 -15.82 -1.60 1.97
CA ASP A 34 -14.89 -1.36 0.88
C ASP A 34 -14.98 0.09 0.38
N VAL A 35 -16.18 0.64 0.25
CA VAL A 35 -16.38 2.03 -0.15
C VAL A 35 -15.81 2.98 0.90
N GLN A 36 -16.02 2.70 2.19
CA GLN A 36 -15.48 3.52 3.27
C GLN A 36 -13.96 3.50 3.28
N ASP A 37 -13.34 2.34 3.06
CA ASP A 37 -11.89 2.21 2.98
C ASP A 37 -11.32 3.04 1.83
N TYR A 38 -11.98 3.03 0.68
CA TYR A 38 -11.59 3.86 -0.46
C TYR A 38 -11.67 5.35 -0.12
N ASP A 39 -12.76 5.80 0.49
CA ASP A 39 -12.97 7.19 0.87
C ASP A 39 -11.93 7.65 1.89
N ASN A 40 -11.57 6.78 2.84
CA ASN A 40 -10.54 7.09 3.84
C ASN A 40 -9.17 7.26 3.18
N ALA A 41 -8.82 6.39 2.25
CA ALA A 41 -7.57 6.48 1.51
C ALA A 41 -7.51 7.78 0.69
N LYS A 42 -8.60 8.13 0.01
CA LYS A 42 -8.69 9.35 -0.77
C LYS A 42 -8.54 10.59 0.11
N THR A 43 -9.17 10.59 1.27
CA THR A 43 -9.07 11.70 2.23
C THR A 43 -7.64 11.87 2.74
N ALA A 44 -6.96 10.76 3.05
CA ALA A 44 -5.57 10.79 3.48
C ALA A 44 -4.66 11.40 2.41
N LEU A 45 -4.89 11.07 1.15
CA LEU A 45 -4.15 11.65 0.03
C LEU A 45 -4.39 13.15 -0.11
N GLU A 46 -5.64 13.59 0.01
CA GLU A 46 -6.00 15.02 -0.06
C GLU A 46 -5.35 15.81 1.07
N ARG A 47 -5.12 15.18 2.22
CA ARG A 47 -4.41 15.79 3.35
C ARG A 47 -2.90 15.77 3.21
N GLY A 48 -2.37 15.02 2.23
CA GLY A 48 -0.95 14.81 2.07
C GLY A 48 -0.36 13.80 3.04
N ASP A 49 -1.20 12.99 3.69
CA ASP A 49 -0.75 11.95 4.61
C ASP A 49 -0.16 10.75 3.87
N ASP A 50 -0.70 10.45 2.69
CA ASP A 50 -0.22 9.39 1.83
C ASP A 50 0.05 9.94 0.44
N GLU A 51 0.98 9.32 -0.27
CA GLU A 51 1.32 9.66 -1.64
C GLU A 51 0.82 8.54 -2.57
N LEU A 52 0.07 8.91 -3.60
CA LEU A 52 -0.31 7.97 -4.65
C LEU A 52 0.93 7.57 -5.44
N VAL A 53 1.06 6.27 -5.68
CA VAL A 53 2.11 5.78 -6.57
C VAL A 53 1.69 6.11 -8.01
N PRO A 54 2.47 6.90 -8.77
CA PRO A 54 2.13 7.21 -10.15
C PRO A 54 2.04 5.95 -11.01
N SER A 55 1.12 5.94 -11.96
CA SER A 55 0.92 4.77 -12.81
C SER A 55 2.18 4.39 -13.59
N GLU A 56 2.95 5.36 -14.03
CA GLU A 56 4.21 5.11 -14.74
C GLU A 56 5.21 4.34 -13.89
N VAL A 57 5.28 4.62 -12.58
CA VAL A 57 6.12 3.88 -11.65
C VAL A 57 5.61 2.46 -11.47
N VAL A 58 4.29 2.30 -11.30
CA VAL A 58 3.69 0.99 -11.15
C VAL A 58 3.96 0.12 -12.38
N TYR A 59 3.75 0.64 -13.57
CA TYR A 59 3.97 -0.12 -14.81
C TYR A 59 5.44 -0.50 -14.99
N ALA A 60 6.37 0.40 -14.67
CA ALA A 60 7.79 0.11 -14.77
C ALA A 60 8.19 -1.04 -13.82
N ILE A 61 7.70 -1.01 -12.58
CA ILE A 61 7.99 -2.07 -11.61
C ILE A 61 7.36 -3.39 -12.03
N LEU A 62 6.14 -3.36 -12.55
CA LEU A 62 5.46 -4.57 -13.04
C LEU A 62 6.19 -5.17 -14.25
N ASP A 63 6.83 -4.34 -15.06
CA ASP A 63 7.65 -4.81 -16.19
C ASP A 63 8.98 -5.43 -15.75
N GLY A 64 9.27 -5.43 -14.46
CA GLY A 64 10.48 -6.06 -13.92
C GLY A 64 11.63 -5.10 -13.68
N GLU A 65 11.42 -3.80 -13.83
CA GLU A 65 12.45 -2.82 -13.53
C GLU A 65 12.69 -2.72 -12.02
N ASN A 66 13.92 -2.40 -11.64
CA ASN A 66 14.30 -2.32 -10.24
C ASN A 66 13.57 -1.15 -9.55
N PRO A 67 12.85 -1.40 -8.44
CA PRO A 67 12.09 -0.34 -7.76
C PRO A 67 12.95 0.84 -7.30
N ILE A 68 14.15 0.59 -6.81
CA ILE A 68 15.04 1.67 -6.33
C ILE A 68 15.38 2.60 -7.48
N LYS A 69 15.77 2.05 -8.61
CA LYS A 69 16.09 2.82 -9.80
C LYS A 69 14.89 3.61 -10.31
N VAL A 70 13.71 2.96 -10.37
CA VAL A 70 12.49 3.59 -10.86
C VAL A 70 12.12 4.78 -9.99
N TRP A 71 12.09 4.62 -8.67
CA TRP A 71 11.77 5.70 -7.75
C TRP A 71 12.79 6.81 -7.77
N ARG A 72 14.09 6.46 -7.87
CA ARG A 72 15.16 7.44 -7.94
C ARG A 72 14.99 8.32 -9.18
N GLU A 73 14.77 7.72 -10.34
CA GLU A 73 14.56 8.46 -11.58
C GLU A 73 13.28 9.30 -11.54
N TYR A 74 12.22 8.77 -10.93
CA TYR A 74 10.99 9.53 -10.75
C TYR A 74 11.21 10.77 -9.89
N ARG A 75 12.00 10.65 -8.81
CA ARG A 75 12.36 11.78 -7.96
C ARG A 75 13.43 12.70 -8.60
N ARG A 76 13.92 12.35 -9.77
CA ARG A 76 14.95 13.10 -10.51
C ARG A 76 16.23 13.26 -9.70
N MET A 77 16.64 12.21 -9.02
CA MET A 77 17.86 12.16 -8.24
C MET A 77 18.93 11.34 -8.95
N SER A 78 20.18 11.81 -8.88
CA SER A 78 21.31 11.07 -9.42
C SER A 78 21.74 9.96 -8.45
N GLN A 79 22.49 8.97 -8.95
CA GLN A 79 23.06 7.94 -8.08
C GLN A 79 23.98 8.54 -7.01
N PRO A 80 24.91 9.46 -7.34
CA PRO A 80 25.75 10.09 -6.31
C PRO A 80 24.95 10.81 -5.22
N GLU A 81 23.92 11.55 -5.61
CA GLU A 81 23.08 12.28 -4.65
C GLU A 81 22.34 11.31 -3.72
N THR A 82 21.74 10.28 -4.30
CA THR A 82 21.00 9.28 -3.53
C THR A 82 21.92 8.51 -2.60
N ALA A 83 23.07 8.07 -3.10
CA ALA A 83 24.04 7.32 -2.30
C ALA A 83 24.56 8.14 -1.13
N GLU A 84 24.88 9.41 -1.35
CA GLU A 84 25.37 10.31 -0.31
C GLU A 84 24.33 10.47 0.81
N LYS A 85 23.08 10.73 0.44
CA LYS A 85 22.01 10.91 1.42
C LYS A 85 21.68 9.63 2.18
N ALA A 86 21.83 8.48 1.53
CA ALA A 86 21.58 7.18 2.16
C ALA A 86 22.78 6.66 2.95
N GLY A 87 23.94 7.31 2.85
CA GLY A 87 25.16 6.90 3.56
C GLY A 87 25.81 5.66 2.97
N ILE A 88 25.67 5.43 1.66
CA ILE A 88 26.27 4.29 0.95
C ILE A 88 27.12 4.77 -0.21
N SER A 89 27.96 3.88 -0.76
CA SER A 89 28.78 4.22 -1.93
C SER A 89 27.94 4.14 -3.21
N VAL A 90 28.38 4.88 -4.24
CA VAL A 90 27.73 4.83 -5.56
C VAL A 90 27.82 3.43 -6.18
N PRO A 91 28.97 2.72 -6.15
CA PRO A 91 29.01 1.34 -6.64
C PRO A 91 28.04 0.40 -5.92
N TYR A 92 27.86 0.57 -4.62
CA TYR A 92 26.91 -0.23 -3.85
C TYR A 92 25.48 0.03 -4.33
N LEU A 93 25.10 1.30 -4.48
CA LEU A 93 23.78 1.67 -5.00
C LEU A 93 23.56 1.10 -6.41
N SER A 94 24.56 1.21 -7.28
CA SER A 94 24.50 0.66 -8.63
C SER A 94 24.25 -0.85 -8.61
N GLN A 95 24.89 -1.59 -7.70
CA GLN A 95 24.69 -3.03 -7.56
C GLN A 95 23.28 -3.35 -7.07
N LEU A 96 22.71 -2.53 -6.19
CA LEU A 96 21.33 -2.69 -5.77
C LEU A 96 20.36 -2.44 -6.93
N GLU A 97 20.61 -1.44 -7.75
CA GLU A 97 19.75 -1.09 -8.88
C GLU A 97 19.82 -2.09 -10.03
N THR A 98 20.90 -2.82 -10.13
CA THR A 98 21.07 -3.85 -11.17
C THR A 98 20.77 -5.26 -10.66
N ASN A 99 20.25 -5.38 -9.45
CA ASN A 99 19.91 -6.66 -8.81
C ASN A 99 21.11 -7.58 -8.59
N LYS A 100 22.32 -7.04 -8.61
CA LYS A 100 23.55 -7.80 -8.34
C LYS A 100 23.78 -8.01 -6.85
N ARG A 101 23.11 -7.23 -6.00
CA ARG A 101 23.24 -7.31 -4.56
C ARG A 101 21.90 -7.03 -3.91
N LYS A 102 21.60 -7.75 -2.83
CA LYS A 102 20.44 -7.47 -1.99
C LYS A 102 20.92 -6.63 -0.81
N GLY A 103 20.32 -5.48 -0.60
CA GLY A 103 20.68 -4.62 0.52
C GLY A 103 20.13 -5.17 1.82
N SER A 104 20.77 -4.78 2.92
CA SER A 104 20.23 -5.05 4.25
C SER A 104 18.97 -4.20 4.47
N LEU A 105 18.17 -4.60 5.44
CA LEU A 105 16.97 -3.85 5.79
C LEU A 105 17.31 -2.41 6.17
N ASP A 106 18.41 -2.20 6.89
CA ASP A 106 18.84 -0.85 7.29
C ASP A 106 19.19 0.02 6.09
N VAL A 107 19.89 -0.54 5.11
CA VAL A 107 20.23 0.18 3.87
C VAL A 107 18.98 0.49 3.07
N LEU A 108 18.09 -0.48 2.90
CA LEU A 108 16.86 -0.28 2.16
C LEU A 108 15.96 0.75 2.85
N SER A 109 15.90 0.76 4.17
CA SER A 109 15.16 1.77 4.93
C SER A 109 15.72 3.16 4.72
N ALA A 110 17.06 3.29 4.69
CA ALA A 110 17.71 4.57 4.43
C ALA A 110 17.38 5.08 3.03
N ILE A 111 17.43 4.21 2.02
CA ILE A 111 17.09 4.56 0.65
C ILE A 111 15.61 4.97 0.54
N ALA A 112 14.71 4.22 1.17
CA ALA A 112 13.29 4.55 1.19
C ALA A 112 13.05 5.94 1.76
N GLY A 113 13.74 6.28 2.86
CA GLY A 113 13.66 7.60 3.46
C GLY A 113 14.14 8.71 2.53
N VAL A 114 15.23 8.47 1.81
CA VAL A 114 15.78 9.43 0.84
C VAL A 114 14.80 9.65 -0.31
N LEU A 115 14.20 8.58 -0.82
CA LEU A 115 13.25 8.63 -1.92
C LEU A 115 11.83 9.02 -1.47
N ARG A 116 11.61 9.12 -0.18
CA ARG A 116 10.34 9.50 0.43
C ARG A 116 9.21 8.53 0.05
N VAL A 117 9.51 7.25 0.15
CA VAL A 117 8.53 6.18 -0.09
C VAL A 117 8.59 5.21 1.08
N SER A 118 7.59 4.35 1.20
CA SER A 118 7.62 3.30 2.21
C SER A 118 8.61 2.20 1.78
N LEU A 119 9.15 1.49 2.76
CA LEU A 119 10.08 0.40 2.50
C LEU A 119 9.46 -0.64 1.55
N GLU A 120 8.17 -0.89 1.68
CA GLU A 120 7.45 -1.86 0.85
C GLU A 120 7.50 -1.53 -0.64
N ASN A 121 7.60 -0.24 -0.97
CA ASN A 121 7.63 0.20 -2.36
C ASN A 121 8.96 -0.07 -3.06
N ILE A 122 10.04 -0.29 -2.31
CA ILE A 122 11.36 -0.55 -2.89
C ILE A 122 11.86 -1.97 -2.67
N VAL A 123 11.21 -2.74 -1.81
CA VAL A 123 11.54 -4.16 -1.64
C VAL A 123 10.89 -4.91 -2.79
N SER A 124 11.71 -5.57 -3.62
CA SER A 124 11.18 -6.37 -4.71
C SER A 124 10.49 -7.60 -4.14
N SER A 125 9.29 -7.89 -4.64
CA SER A 125 8.59 -9.09 -4.25
C SER A 125 9.43 -10.31 -4.61
N PRO A 126 9.61 -11.25 -3.69
CA PRO A 126 10.21 -12.52 -4.05
C PRO A 126 9.26 -13.23 -5.01
N SER A 127 9.68 -13.36 -6.22
CA SER A 127 8.94 -14.15 -7.20
C SER A 127 9.46 -15.57 -7.18
#